data_246f28198d2085e75c85d49c724483ca
#
_entry.id   246f28198d2085e75c85d49c724483ca
#
_cell.length_a   1.000
_cell.length_b   1.000
_cell.length_c   1.000
_cell.angle_alpha   90.00
_cell.angle_beta   90.00
_cell.angle_gamma   90.00
#
_symmetry.space_group_name_H-M   'P 1'
#
loop_
_entity.id
_entity.type
_entity.pdbx_description
1 polymer ?
#
loop_
_entity_poly.entity_id
_entity_poly.type
_entity_poly.pdbx_seq_one_letter_code
_entity_poly.pdbx_strand_id
1 'polypeptide(L)'
;MSKAFASQADMADKKITFSRLSEHAYAFTAEGDPNTGIVVGDDAVMVIDAQATPVMAQTVIERIRTVTDKPIKYVVLSHYHAVRVLGASGYAPEHIICSEATREMIVERGAQDYKSELQRFPRLFQAAETIPGLTWPTITFNDRMTLWLGKLQVDIIHAGRGHTKGDTIVWLPEEKVLFSGDLVAYGVTPYAGDAHYKDWPATLQKLHNLRALALLPGRGDALTGEGAVEEGIAGTQAFLADLYKVVSASAETGASLKQAYDKAMAALQPRYGNWVIFEHCMPFDVSRAYDEAKGLDHPRIWTADRDIEMWAALEKSA
;
A
#
# COMPACT_ATOMS: atom_id res chain seq x y z
N MET A 1 -19.80 -9.85 21.83
CA MET A 1 -19.03 -10.43 20.71
C MET A 1 -18.33 -9.25 20.03
N SER A 2 -17.03 -9.32 19.81
CA SER A 2 -16.31 -8.28 19.04
C SER A 2 -16.89 -8.25 17.62
N LYS A 3 -17.09 -7.06 17.07
CA LYS A 3 -17.53 -6.87 15.68
C LYS A 3 -16.46 -7.44 14.74
N ALA A 4 -16.85 -8.26 13.78
CA ALA A 4 -15.95 -8.76 12.75
C ALA A 4 -15.48 -7.61 11.85
N PHE A 5 -14.22 -7.64 11.39
CA PHE A 5 -13.77 -6.71 10.36
C PHE A 5 -14.53 -6.95 9.05
N ALA A 6 -14.85 -5.87 8.34
CA ALA A 6 -15.61 -5.97 7.08
C ALA A 6 -14.95 -6.93 6.08
N SER A 7 -13.61 -6.94 5.98
CA SER A 7 -12.88 -7.80 5.06
C SER A 7 -12.73 -9.27 5.48
N GLN A 8 -13.12 -9.65 6.70
CA GLN A 8 -13.13 -11.06 7.12
C GLN A 8 -14.14 -11.89 6.35
N ALA A 9 -15.23 -11.27 5.90
CA ALA A 9 -16.29 -11.92 5.12
C ALA A 9 -15.97 -11.96 3.61
N ASP A 10 -14.98 -11.21 3.14
CA ASP A 10 -14.58 -11.18 1.73
C ASP A 10 -13.67 -12.36 1.40
N MET A 11 -14.29 -13.51 1.14
CA MET A 11 -13.61 -14.76 0.78
C MET A 11 -13.71 -15.11 -0.71
N ALA A 12 -14.32 -14.24 -1.53
CA ALA A 12 -14.49 -14.46 -2.95
C ALA A 12 -13.16 -14.31 -3.72
N ASP A 13 -12.95 -15.19 -4.68
CA ASP A 13 -11.82 -15.05 -5.62
C ASP A 13 -11.94 -13.74 -6.40
N LYS A 14 -10.81 -13.08 -6.62
CA LYS A 14 -10.74 -11.84 -7.39
C LYS A 14 -10.26 -12.12 -8.81
N LYS A 15 -10.82 -11.37 -9.75
CA LYS A 15 -10.37 -11.42 -11.14
C LYS A 15 -8.98 -10.81 -11.25
N ILE A 16 -8.02 -11.66 -11.63
CA ILE A 16 -6.64 -11.22 -11.90
C ILE A 16 -6.54 -10.64 -13.30
N THR A 17 -5.93 -9.47 -13.40
CA THR A 17 -5.54 -8.85 -14.67
C THR A 17 -4.01 -8.72 -14.71
N PHE A 18 -3.42 -9.12 -15.84
CA PHE A 18 -2.00 -8.91 -16.12
C PHE A 18 -1.87 -8.09 -17.38
N SER A 19 -1.42 -6.86 -17.28
CA SER A 19 -1.39 -5.90 -18.37
C SER A 19 0.00 -5.30 -18.59
N ARG A 20 0.32 -4.99 -19.84
CA ARG A 20 1.55 -4.29 -20.22
C ARG A 20 1.33 -2.79 -20.10
N LEU A 21 2.22 -2.08 -19.39
CA LEU A 21 2.18 -0.63 -19.22
C LEU A 21 3.08 0.08 -20.22
N SER A 22 4.22 -0.55 -20.56
CA SER A 22 5.21 -0.03 -21.51
C SER A 22 6.04 -1.18 -22.08
N GLU A 23 7.16 -0.89 -22.75
CA GLU A 23 8.02 -1.94 -23.31
C GLU A 23 8.54 -2.92 -22.24
N HIS A 24 8.94 -2.40 -21.09
CA HIS A 24 9.57 -3.19 -20.01
C HIS A 24 8.69 -3.34 -18.75
N ALA A 25 7.57 -2.63 -18.65
CA ALA A 25 6.75 -2.58 -17.43
C ALA A 25 5.42 -3.30 -17.57
N TYR A 26 5.05 -4.07 -16.53
CA TYR A 26 3.78 -4.80 -16.44
C TYR A 26 3.13 -4.60 -15.08
N ALA A 27 1.83 -4.73 -15.04
CA ALA A 27 0.99 -4.65 -13.87
C ALA A 27 0.25 -5.96 -13.62
N PHE A 28 0.33 -6.48 -12.40
CA PHE A 28 -0.54 -7.52 -11.88
C PHE A 28 -1.53 -6.87 -10.92
N THR A 29 -2.83 -6.93 -11.23
CA THR A 29 -3.90 -6.36 -10.42
C THR A 29 -5.01 -7.38 -10.16
N ALA A 30 -5.73 -7.26 -9.04
CA ALA A 30 -6.78 -8.18 -8.65
C ALA A 30 -7.91 -7.45 -7.89
N GLU A 31 -8.75 -6.70 -8.60
CA GLU A 31 -9.99 -6.07 -8.11
C GLU A 31 -9.89 -5.40 -6.73
N GLY A 32 -8.88 -4.56 -6.52
CA GLY A 32 -8.66 -3.83 -5.27
C GLY A 32 -7.79 -4.55 -4.23
N ASP A 33 -7.36 -5.78 -4.50
CA ASP A 33 -6.29 -6.44 -3.73
C ASP A 33 -4.94 -5.75 -3.97
N PRO A 34 -3.91 -6.08 -3.15
CA PRO A 34 -2.56 -5.56 -3.37
C PRO A 34 -2.03 -5.85 -4.77
N ASN A 35 -1.63 -4.80 -5.48
CA ASN A 35 -1.01 -4.91 -6.79
C ASN A 35 0.47 -5.30 -6.69
N THR A 36 1.00 -5.89 -7.75
CA THR A 36 2.43 -6.14 -7.93
C THR A 36 2.90 -5.57 -9.27
N GLY A 37 3.97 -4.80 -9.22
CA GLY A 37 4.64 -4.28 -10.40
C GLY A 37 5.72 -5.23 -10.90
N ILE A 38 5.94 -5.29 -12.22
CA ILE A 38 6.97 -6.09 -12.84
C ILE A 38 7.74 -5.25 -13.83
N VAL A 39 9.06 -5.27 -13.74
CA VAL A 39 9.98 -4.67 -14.72
C VAL A 39 10.86 -5.76 -15.32
N VAL A 40 10.84 -5.88 -16.64
CA VAL A 40 11.62 -6.88 -17.38
C VAL A 40 12.77 -6.17 -18.09
N GLY A 41 13.98 -6.27 -17.54
CA GLY A 41 15.18 -5.72 -18.16
C GLY A 41 15.84 -6.67 -19.17
N ASP A 42 17.08 -6.38 -19.58
CA ASP A 42 17.78 -7.17 -20.59
C ASP A 42 18.09 -8.60 -20.13
N ASP A 43 18.43 -8.79 -18.85
CA ASP A 43 18.92 -10.07 -18.30
C ASP A 43 18.25 -10.51 -16.99
N ALA A 44 17.38 -9.67 -16.42
CA ALA A 44 16.73 -9.94 -15.15
C ALA A 44 15.34 -9.29 -15.08
N VAL A 45 14.54 -9.80 -14.14
CA VAL A 45 13.25 -9.25 -13.73
C VAL A 45 13.36 -8.63 -12.35
N MET A 46 12.73 -7.46 -12.18
CA MET A 46 12.44 -6.84 -10.89
C MET A 46 10.96 -6.94 -10.61
N VAL A 47 10.60 -7.32 -9.39
CA VAL A 47 9.23 -7.32 -8.86
C VAL A 47 9.10 -6.20 -7.84
N ILE A 48 8.01 -5.44 -7.88
CA ILE A 48 7.67 -4.38 -6.94
C ILE A 48 6.45 -4.84 -6.14
N ASP A 49 6.64 -5.00 -4.83
CA ASP A 49 5.75 -5.63 -3.87
C ASP A 49 5.49 -7.13 -4.14
N ALA A 50 5.50 -7.92 -3.08
CA ALA A 50 5.74 -9.35 -3.17
C ALA A 50 4.49 -10.20 -2.92
N GLN A 51 3.30 -9.61 -2.75
CA GLN A 51 2.13 -10.27 -2.20
C GLN A 51 2.33 -10.71 -0.73
N ALA A 52 1.26 -11.25 -0.10
CA ALA A 52 1.28 -11.60 1.31
C ALA A 52 1.94 -12.97 1.60
N THR A 53 1.90 -13.90 0.65
CA THR A 53 2.43 -15.25 0.88
C THR A 53 3.25 -15.77 -0.30
N PRO A 54 4.17 -16.71 -0.08
CA PRO A 54 4.91 -17.36 -1.17
C PRO A 54 4.02 -18.06 -2.19
N VAL A 55 2.87 -18.59 -1.76
CA VAL A 55 1.90 -19.22 -2.67
C VAL A 55 1.22 -18.17 -3.57
N MET A 56 0.86 -17.02 -3.02
CA MET A 56 0.31 -15.93 -3.83
C MET A 56 1.36 -15.33 -4.78
N ALA A 57 2.62 -15.26 -4.35
CA ALA A 57 3.73 -14.88 -5.22
C ALA A 57 3.87 -15.80 -6.43
N GLN A 58 3.59 -17.12 -6.27
CA GLN A 58 3.64 -18.06 -7.37
C GLN A 58 2.66 -17.69 -8.50
N THR A 59 1.47 -17.18 -8.18
CA THR A 59 0.50 -16.71 -9.18
C THR A 59 1.06 -15.53 -10.01
N VAL A 60 1.83 -14.64 -9.38
CA VAL A 60 2.53 -13.55 -10.09
C VAL A 60 3.63 -14.12 -10.98
N ILE A 61 4.43 -15.07 -10.48
CA ILE A 61 5.50 -15.73 -11.25
C ILE A 61 4.93 -16.38 -12.50
N GLU A 62 3.80 -17.08 -12.41
CA GLU A 62 3.13 -17.69 -13.56
C GLU A 62 2.80 -16.64 -14.63
N ARG A 63 2.36 -15.45 -14.24
CA ARG A 63 2.11 -14.34 -15.19
C ARG A 63 3.43 -13.81 -15.79
N ILE A 64 4.48 -13.65 -14.97
CA ILE A 64 5.80 -13.25 -15.47
C ILE A 64 6.29 -14.24 -16.53
N ARG A 65 6.12 -15.55 -16.31
CA ARG A 65 6.55 -16.60 -17.24
C ARG A 65 5.78 -16.63 -18.57
N THR A 66 4.65 -15.89 -18.66
CA THR A 66 3.98 -15.69 -19.96
C THR A 66 4.69 -14.67 -20.87
N VAL A 67 5.60 -13.87 -20.33
CA VAL A 67 6.28 -12.80 -21.06
C VAL A 67 7.81 -12.94 -21.08
N THR A 68 8.40 -13.67 -20.13
CA THR A 68 9.86 -13.85 -20.06
C THR A 68 10.27 -15.04 -19.20
N ASP A 69 11.37 -15.71 -19.59
CA ASP A 69 12.04 -16.75 -18.80
C ASP A 69 13.23 -16.21 -17.97
N LYS A 70 13.49 -14.89 -18.04
CA LYS A 70 14.61 -14.27 -17.32
C LYS A 70 14.49 -14.48 -15.80
N PRO A 71 15.61 -14.59 -15.07
CA PRO A 71 15.58 -14.77 -13.63
C PRO A 71 14.99 -13.55 -12.91
N ILE A 72 14.21 -13.79 -11.86
CA ILE A 72 13.73 -12.74 -10.95
C ILE A 72 14.85 -12.50 -9.95
N LYS A 73 15.61 -11.42 -10.12
CA LYS A 73 16.76 -11.10 -9.27
C LYS A 73 16.44 -10.13 -8.15
N TYR A 74 15.46 -9.25 -8.37
CA TYR A 74 15.18 -8.15 -7.47
C TYR A 74 13.74 -8.16 -7.04
N VAL A 75 13.51 -7.96 -5.72
CA VAL A 75 12.22 -7.59 -5.15
C VAL A 75 12.38 -6.24 -4.47
N VAL A 76 11.62 -5.24 -4.88
CA VAL A 76 11.55 -3.92 -4.23
C VAL A 76 10.30 -3.88 -3.36
N LEU A 77 10.44 -3.53 -2.09
CA LEU A 77 9.34 -3.35 -1.16
C LEU A 77 8.98 -1.87 -1.11
N SER A 78 7.75 -1.53 -1.50
CA SER A 78 7.29 -0.13 -1.47
C SER A 78 7.18 0.39 -0.03
N HIS A 79 6.72 -0.47 0.90
CA HIS A 79 6.62 -0.21 2.32
C HIS A 79 6.57 -1.53 3.12
N TYR A 80 6.32 -1.47 4.43
CA TYR A 80 6.53 -2.59 5.36
C TYR A 80 5.32 -3.52 5.57
N HIS A 81 4.10 -3.16 5.11
CA HIS A 81 2.90 -3.94 5.41
C HIS A 81 2.99 -5.39 4.93
N ALA A 82 2.49 -6.31 5.76
CA ALA A 82 2.61 -7.76 5.55
C ALA A 82 2.09 -8.22 4.19
N VAL A 83 0.99 -7.63 3.71
CA VAL A 83 0.40 -7.95 2.39
C VAL A 83 1.29 -7.56 1.20
N ARG A 84 2.38 -6.81 1.43
CA ARG A 84 3.33 -6.38 0.41
C ARG A 84 4.65 -7.12 0.45
N VAL A 85 5.02 -7.65 1.63
CA VAL A 85 6.39 -8.06 1.86
C VAL A 85 6.56 -9.55 2.10
N LEU A 86 5.59 -10.24 2.75
CA LEU A 86 5.84 -11.59 3.26
C LEU A 86 5.91 -12.68 2.17
N GLY A 87 5.42 -12.41 0.96
CA GLY A 87 5.55 -13.30 -0.20
C GLY A 87 6.94 -13.28 -0.85
N ALA A 88 7.85 -12.40 -0.44
CA ALA A 88 9.13 -12.18 -1.13
C ALA A 88 9.99 -13.46 -1.30
N SER A 89 9.97 -14.38 -0.33
CA SER A 89 10.67 -15.64 -0.42
C SER A 89 10.19 -16.54 -1.59
N GLY A 90 8.94 -16.40 -2.02
CA GLY A 90 8.36 -17.14 -3.15
C GLY A 90 9.04 -16.85 -4.49
N TYR A 91 9.63 -15.66 -4.64
CA TYR A 91 10.37 -15.28 -5.86
C TYR A 91 11.81 -15.77 -5.87
N ALA A 92 12.36 -16.23 -4.73
CA ALA A 92 13.77 -16.58 -4.54
C ALA A 92 14.75 -15.55 -5.11
N PRO A 93 14.58 -14.23 -4.81
CA PRO A 93 15.37 -13.19 -5.41
C PRO A 93 16.82 -13.18 -4.91
N GLU A 94 17.76 -12.66 -5.71
CA GLU A 94 19.12 -12.40 -5.27
C GLU A 94 19.17 -11.25 -4.25
N HIS A 95 18.29 -10.24 -4.45
CA HIS A 95 18.24 -9.05 -3.61
C HIS A 95 16.81 -8.62 -3.29
N ILE A 96 16.60 -8.24 -2.03
CA ILE A 96 15.40 -7.57 -1.55
C ILE A 96 15.79 -6.16 -1.15
N ILE A 97 15.13 -5.16 -1.75
CA ILE A 97 15.50 -3.74 -1.65
C ILE A 97 14.37 -2.96 -1.01
N CYS A 98 14.68 -2.09 -0.05
CA CYS A 98 13.73 -1.10 0.46
C CYS A 98 14.43 0.14 1.00
N SER A 99 13.68 1.19 1.35
CA SER A 99 14.25 2.32 2.11
C SER A 99 14.68 1.88 3.52
N GLU A 100 15.69 2.54 4.09
CA GLU A 100 16.08 2.28 5.49
C GLU A 100 14.90 2.50 6.43
N ALA A 101 14.07 3.52 6.18
CA ALA A 101 12.87 3.78 6.96
C ALA A 101 11.85 2.61 6.90
N THR A 102 11.68 1.94 5.75
CA THR A 102 10.86 0.72 5.64
C THR A 102 11.46 -0.42 6.47
N ARG A 103 12.78 -0.62 6.40
CA ARG A 103 13.46 -1.65 7.21
C ARG A 103 13.28 -1.40 8.71
N GLU A 104 13.42 -0.15 9.16
CA GLU A 104 13.15 0.23 10.56
C GLU A 104 11.73 -0.15 10.98
N MET A 105 10.74 0.08 10.12
CA MET A 105 9.34 -0.30 10.42
C MET A 105 9.14 -1.82 10.45
N ILE A 106 9.80 -2.59 9.59
CA ILE A 106 9.79 -4.06 9.67
C ILE A 106 10.32 -4.52 11.04
N VAL A 107 11.43 -3.94 11.51
CA VAL A 107 12.03 -4.25 12.81
C VAL A 107 11.09 -3.86 13.96
N GLU A 108 10.50 -2.67 13.90
CA GLU A 108 9.68 -2.11 14.97
C GLU A 108 8.34 -2.82 15.10
N ARG A 109 7.65 -3.08 13.98
CA ARG A 109 6.23 -3.43 13.98
C ARG A 109 5.81 -4.54 13.00
N GLY A 110 6.70 -5.08 12.19
CA GLY A 110 6.35 -6.06 11.17
C GLY A 110 5.69 -7.32 11.72
N ALA A 111 6.09 -7.80 12.91
CA ALA A 111 5.48 -8.97 13.53
C ALA A 111 4.03 -8.71 14.02
N GLN A 112 3.77 -7.49 14.52
CA GLN A 112 2.44 -7.07 14.94
C GLN A 112 1.52 -6.86 13.73
N ASP A 113 2.05 -6.20 12.71
CA ASP A 113 1.34 -5.98 11.45
C ASP A 113 0.90 -7.30 10.81
N TYR A 114 1.80 -8.26 10.68
CA TYR A 114 1.48 -9.60 10.17
C TYR A 114 0.32 -10.25 10.92
N LYS A 115 0.37 -10.26 12.27
CA LYS A 115 -0.69 -10.86 13.09
C LYS A 115 -2.03 -10.13 12.93
N SER A 116 -2.00 -8.80 12.88
CA SER A 116 -3.18 -7.96 12.74
C SER A 116 -3.80 -8.12 11.35
N GLU A 117 -3.00 -8.05 10.27
CA GLU A 117 -3.50 -8.18 8.90
C GLU A 117 -4.04 -9.58 8.59
N LEU A 118 -3.38 -10.64 9.06
CA LEU A 118 -3.86 -12.02 8.91
C LEU A 118 -5.28 -12.19 9.49
N GLN A 119 -5.58 -11.54 10.61
CA GLN A 119 -6.93 -11.59 11.21
C GLN A 119 -7.94 -10.74 10.44
N ARG A 120 -7.51 -9.61 9.88
CA ARG A 120 -8.36 -8.67 9.15
C ARG A 120 -8.67 -9.10 7.73
N PHE A 121 -7.71 -9.75 7.04
CA PHE A 121 -7.79 -10.16 5.63
C PHE A 121 -7.36 -11.61 5.42
N PRO A 122 -8.05 -12.61 6.00
CA PRO A 122 -7.61 -14.01 5.90
C PRO A 122 -7.47 -14.49 4.46
N ARG A 123 -8.27 -13.99 3.52
CA ARG A 123 -8.18 -14.35 2.09
C ARG A 123 -6.85 -13.97 1.46
N LEU A 124 -6.24 -12.85 1.87
CA LEU A 124 -4.95 -12.38 1.35
C LEU A 124 -3.75 -13.20 1.88
N PHE A 125 -3.97 -14.05 2.87
CA PHE A 125 -2.92 -14.87 3.47
C PHE A 125 -3.13 -16.37 3.19
N GLN A 126 -3.43 -16.69 1.92
CA GLN A 126 -3.56 -18.08 1.49
C GLN A 126 -2.28 -18.85 1.79
N ALA A 127 -2.41 -20.03 2.41
CA ALA A 127 -1.27 -20.86 2.85
C ALA A 127 -0.26 -20.06 3.71
N ALA A 128 -0.76 -19.32 4.72
CA ALA A 128 0.06 -18.51 5.63
C ALA A 128 1.18 -19.31 6.32
N GLU A 129 0.99 -20.61 6.48
CA GLU A 129 2.01 -21.54 7.01
C GLU A 129 3.26 -21.65 6.13
N THR A 130 3.19 -21.20 4.87
CA THR A 130 4.36 -21.19 3.96
C THR A 130 5.26 -19.97 4.16
N ILE A 131 4.82 -18.96 4.94
CA ILE A 131 5.61 -17.77 5.24
C ILE A 131 6.76 -18.15 6.18
N PRO A 132 8.04 -17.99 5.78
CA PRO A 132 9.17 -18.45 6.60
C PRO A 132 9.45 -17.53 7.80
N GLY A 133 8.78 -16.40 7.91
CA GLY A 133 8.98 -15.35 8.89
C GLY A 133 8.95 -13.97 8.26
N LEU A 134 9.44 -12.95 8.97
CA LEU A 134 9.50 -11.59 8.43
C LEU A 134 10.48 -11.53 7.25
N THR A 135 10.14 -10.71 6.27
CA THR A 135 11.02 -10.43 5.13
C THR A 135 12.13 -9.47 5.53
N TRP A 136 13.37 -9.87 5.26
CA TRP A 136 14.54 -9.04 5.56
C TRP A 136 15.17 -8.52 4.28
N PRO A 137 15.19 -7.18 4.06
CA PRO A 137 15.87 -6.61 2.92
C PRO A 137 17.38 -6.86 3.01
N THR A 138 17.99 -7.13 1.85
CA THR A 138 19.44 -7.32 1.71
C THR A 138 20.16 -6.04 1.29
N ILE A 139 19.42 -5.09 0.72
CA ILE A 139 19.92 -3.76 0.33
C ILE A 139 18.96 -2.71 0.86
N THR A 140 19.50 -1.70 1.54
CA THR A 140 18.73 -0.52 1.97
C THR A 140 19.33 0.75 1.40
N PHE A 141 18.51 1.80 1.26
CA PHE A 141 18.92 3.13 0.80
C PHE A 141 18.14 4.21 1.57
N ASN A 142 18.67 5.44 1.61
CA ASN A 142 18.00 6.54 2.31
C ASN A 142 17.06 7.33 1.39
N ASP A 143 17.59 7.93 0.32
CA ASP A 143 16.82 8.85 -0.51
C ASP A 143 16.50 8.27 -1.88
N ARG A 144 17.51 7.81 -2.60
CA ARG A 144 17.39 7.29 -3.96
C ARG A 144 18.54 6.36 -4.30
N MET A 145 18.24 5.35 -5.09
CA MET A 145 19.23 4.57 -5.82
C MET A 145 18.77 4.37 -7.25
N THR A 146 19.72 4.21 -8.17
CA THR A 146 19.47 3.82 -9.56
C THR A 146 20.02 2.42 -9.76
N LEU A 147 19.19 1.54 -10.30
CA LEU A 147 19.58 0.20 -10.70
C LEU A 147 19.43 0.07 -12.20
N TRP A 148 20.44 -0.51 -12.83
CA TRP A 148 20.44 -0.75 -14.27
C TRP A 148 20.09 -2.22 -14.53
N LEU A 149 18.98 -2.47 -15.23
CA LEU A 149 18.61 -3.81 -15.71
C LEU A 149 19.05 -3.94 -17.18
N GLY A 150 20.36 -4.18 -17.38
CA GLY A 150 20.99 -4.03 -18.67
C GLY A 150 21.11 -2.54 -19.04
N LYS A 151 20.39 -2.10 -20.08
CA LYS A 151 20.37 -0.69 -20.49
C LYS A 151 19.22 0.10 -19.86
N LEU A 152 18.25 -0.58 -19.28
CA LEU A 152 17.08 0.06 -18.68
C LEU A 152 17.43 0.69 -17.34
N GLN A 153 17.23 2.00 -17.24
CA GLN A 153 17.35 2.74 -15.97
C GLN A 153 16.09 2.53 -15.12
N VAL A 154 16.29 2.13 -13.88
CA VAL A 154 15.26 2.01 -12.87
C VAL A 154 15.63 2.84 -11.65
N ASP A 155 14.87 3.86 -11.34
CA ASP A 155 15.06 4.69 -10.16
C ASP A 155 14.17 4.20 -9.03
N ILE A 156 14.77 3.89 -7.88
CA ILE A 156 14.09 3.48 -6.66
C ILE A 156 14.24 4.63 -5.68
N ILE A 157 13.11 5.25 -5.29
CA ILE A 157 13.11 6.55 -4.62
C ILE A 157 12.28 6.47 -3.35
N HIS A 158 12.85 6.85 -2.21
CA HIS A 158 12.08 7.13 -1.00
C HIS A 158 11.31 8.44 -1.22
N ALA A 159 10.01 8.33 -1.44
CA ALA A 159 9.18 9.48 -1.81
C ALA A 159 8.97 10.46 -0.64
N GLY A 160 9.13 9.97 0.59
CA GLY A 160 8.86 10.69 1.82
C GLY A 160 7.74 10.02 2.62
N ARG A 161 7.35 10.63 3.73
CA ARG A 161 6.25 10.14 4.55
C ARG A 161 4.92 10.34 3.84
N GLY A 162 4.05 9.34 3.89
CA GLY A 162 2.73 9.36 3.26
C GLY A 162 1.84 8.29 3.86
N HIS A 163 1.67 7.17 3.13
CA HIS A 163 0.97 5.99 3.60
C HIS A 163 1.68 5.35 4.83
N THR A 164 3.01 5.38 4.80
CA THR A 164 3.90 5.01 5.91
C THR A 164 5.06 6.01 6.05
N LYS A 165 5.98 5.76 6.97
CA LYS A 165 7.24 6.52 7.10
C LYS A 165 8.20 6.25 5.96
N GLY A 166 8.16 5.05 5.35
CA GLY A 166 9.21 4.52 4.47
C GLY A 166 8.83 4.40 3.00
N ASP A 167 7.76 5.06 2.54
CA ASP A 167 7.20 4.85 1.22
C ASP A 167 8.20 5.04 0.08
N THR A 168 8.35 3.98 -0.69
CA THR A 168 9.27 3.87 -1.83
C THR A 168 8.47 3.74 -3.12
N ILE A 169 8.85 4.51 -4.12
CA ILE A 169 8.35 4.40 -5.49
C ILE A 169 9.43 3.83 -6.41
N VAL A 170 8.98 3.19 -7.49
CA VAL A 170 9.87 2.79 -8.59
C VAL A 170 9.47 3.56 -9.83
N TRP A 171 10.46 4.19 -10.47
CA TRP A 171 10.28 5.08 -11.61
C TRP A 171 11.14 4.63 -12.79
N LEU A 172 10.53 4.48 -13.95
CA LEU A 172 11.19 4.25 -15.22
C LEU A 172 11.21 5.56 -16.02
N PRO A 173 12.30 6.34 -15.99
CA PRO A 173 12.31 7.70 -16.52
C PRO A 173 12.13 7.77 -18.02
N GLU A 174 12.70 6.84 -18.79
CA GLU A 174 12.61 6.81 -20.25
C GLU A 174 11.21 6.43 -20.72
N GLU A 175 10.53 5.53 -20.00
CA GLU A 175 9.20 5.04 -20.34
C GLU A 175 8.07 5.81 -19.63
N LYS A 176 8.44 6.66 -18.68
CA LYS A 176 7.51 7.43 -17.83
C LYS A 176 6.48 6.54 -17.12
N VAL A 177 6.93 5.40 -16.60
CA VAL A 177 6.10 4.49 -15.81
C VAL A 177 6.44 4.62 -14.34
N LEU A 178 5.39 4.78 -13.52
CA LEU A 178 5.48 4.92 -12.07
C LEU A 178 4.78 3.74 -11.36
N PHE A 179 5.48 3.13 -10.43
CA PHE A 179 4.92 2.21 -9.43
C PHE A 179 4.90 2.93 -8.10
N SER A 180 3.71 3.25 -7.59
CA SER A 180 3.57 4.17 -6.46
C SER A 180 3.49 3.49 -5.09
N GLY A 181 3.36 2.15 -5.04
CA GLY A 181 2.91 1.52 -3.80
C GLY A 181 1.59 2.14 -3.32
N ASP A 182 1.32 2.04 -2.03
CA ASP A 182 0.06 2.54 -1.45
C ASP A 182 0.01 4.07 -1.27
N LEU A 183 0.99 4.81 -1.82
CA LEU A 183 0.86 6.27 -1.94
C LEU A 183 -0.31 6.67 -2.83
N VAL A 184 -0.70 5.84 -3.81
CA VAL A 184 -1.87 6.05 -4.66
C VAL A 184 -2.75 4.80 -4.64
N ALA A 185 -4.06 5.01 -4.49
CA ALA A 185 -5.11 4.01 -4.68
C ALA A 185 -6.14 4.55 -5.69
N TYR A 186 -6.67 3.68 -6.54
CA TYR A 186 -7.65 4.08 -7.56
C TYR A 186 -8.92 3.24 -7.49
N GLY A 187 -10.06 3.89 -7.22
CA GLY A 187 -11.35 3.22 -6.99
C GLY A 187 -11.38 2.34 -5.72
N VAL A 188 -10.36 2.46 -4.89
CA VAL A 188 -10.16 1.71 -3.64
C VAL A 188 -9.85 2.72 -2.55
N THR A 189 -10.39 2.51 -1.36
CA THR A 189 -10.10 3.38 -0.22
C THR A 189 -8.64 3.20 0.21
N PRO A 190 -7.83 4.27 0.23
CA PRO A 190 -6.50 4.21 0.80
C PRO A 190 -6.57 3.75 2.25
N TYR A 191 -5.82 2.73 2.63
CA TYR A 191 -5.61 2.44 4.05
C TYR A 191 -4.64 3.49 4.61
N ALA A 192 -5.02 4.14 5.67
CA ALA A 192 -4.25 5.23 6.26
C ALA A 192 -4.01 5.07 7.77
N GLY A 193 -4.06 3.82 8.27
CA GLY A 193 -3.85 3.50 9.68
C GLY A 193 -2.45 3.83 10.22
N ASP A 194 -1.45 3.90 9.34
CA ASP A 194 -0.05 4.26 9.65
C ASP A 194 0.40 5.54 8.95
N ALA A 195 -0.56 6.29 8.40
CA ALA A 195 -0.30 7.46 7.58
C ALA A 195 0.28 8.65 8.33
N HIS A 196 0.90 9.52 7.54
CA HIS A 196 1.30 10.88 7.92
C HIS A 196 0.48 11.87 7.08
N TYR A 197 -0.74 12.18 7.53
CA TYR A 197 -1.71 12.98 6.77
C TYR A 197 -1.20 14.36 6.38
N LYS A 198 -0.40 15.01 7.24
CA LYS A 198 0.16 16.33 6.99
C LYS A 198 1.26 16.32 5.93
N ASP A 199 1.99 15.21 5.80
CA ASP A 199 3.10 15.08 4.86
C ASP A 199 2.69 14.48 3.51
N TRP A 200 1.69 13.59 3.52
CA TRP A 200 1.27 12.84 2.33
C TRP A 200 0.93 13.73 1.11
N PRO A 201 0.23 14.88 1.26
CA PRO A 201 0.00 15.78 0.13
C PRO A 201 1.28 16.26 -0.56
N ALA A 202 2.32 16.59 0.21
CA ALA A 202 3.61 17.00 -0.35
C ALA A 202 4.33 15.83 -1.05
N THR A 203 4.17 14.62 -0.53
CA THR A 203 4.67 13.39 -1.17
C THR A 203 3.94 13.11 -2.47
N LEU A 204 2.62 13.22 -2.52
CA LEU A 204 1.85 13.10 -3.77
C LEU A 204 2.24 14.16 -4.82
N GLN A 205 2.56 15.39 -4.39
CA GLN A 205 3.03 16.43 -5.31
C GLN A 205 4.35 16.04 -5.99
N LYS A 206 5.24 15.30 -5.31
CA LYS A 206 6.47 14.78 -5.93
C LYS A 206 6.14 13.77 -7.04
N LEU A 207 5.16 12.88 -6.81
CA LEU A 207 4.70 11.92 -7.80
C LEU A 207 4.10 12.64 -9.02
N HIS A 208 3.25 13.63 -8.78
CA HIS A 208 2.66 14.46 -9.85
C HIS A 208 3.74 15.13 -10.72
N ASN A 209 4.82 15.61 -10.11
CA ASN A 209 5.92 16.29 -10.83
C ASN A 209 6.72 15.35 -11.75
N LEU A 210 6.63 14.03 -11.59
CA LEU A 210 7.28 13.06 -12.50
C LEU A 210 6.61 13.03 -13.88
N ARG A 211 5.36 13.49 -14.00
CA ARG A 211 4.60 13.50 -15.27
C ARG A 211 4.55 12.11 -15.90
N ALA A 212 4.18 11.12 -15.08
CA ALA A 212 4.08 9.74 -15.53
C ALA A 212 3.00 9.58 -16.62
N LEU A 213 3.26 8.71 -17.58
CA LEU A 213 2.31 8.33 -18.64
C LEU A 213 1.58 7.02 -18.30
N ALA A 214 2.14 6.24 -17.36
CA ALA A 214 1.46 5.10 -16.77
C ALA A 214 1.78 5.04 -15.28
N LEU A 215 0.82 4.61 -14.48
CA LEU A 215 0.95 4.44 -13.03
C LEU A 215 0.31 3.13 -12.61
N LEU A 216 1.06 2.31 -11.88
CA LEU A 216 0.48 1.22 -11.11
C LEU A 216 0.28 1.71 -9.68
N PRO A 217 -0.98 1.91 -9.22
CA PRO A 217 -1.27 2.21 -7.83
C PRO A 217 -1.03 0.97 -6.96
N GLY A 218 -0.95 1.13 -5.65
CA GLY A 218 -0.85 -0.01 -4.75
C GLY A 218 -2.10 -0.89 -4.79
N ARG A 219 -3.28 -0.28 -5.03
CA ARG A 219 -4.56 -0.99 -5.19
C ARG A 219 -5.40 -0.34 -6.28
N GLY A 220 -6.21 -1.16 -6.94
CA GLY A 220 -7.06 -0.74 -8.05
C GLY A 220 -6.41 -0.95 -9.41
N ASP A 221 -7.06 -0.47 -10.46
CA ASP A 221 -6.60 -0.70 -11.83
C ASP A 221 -5.35 0.12 -12.16
N ALA A 222 -4.52 -0.41 -13.04
CA ALA A 222 -3.40 0.33 -13.61
C ALA A 222 -3.90 1.47 -14.50
N LEU A 223 -3.25 2.63 -14.41
CA LEU A 223 -3.64 3.86 -15.09
C LEU A 223 -2.70 4.13 -16.27
N THR A 224 -3.26 4.45 -17.43
CA THR A 224 -2.51 4.77 -18.65
C THR A 224 -3.01 6.07 -19.25
N GLY A 225 -2.07 6.93 -19.66
CA GLY A 225 -2.32 8.29 -20.10
C GLY A 225 -2.22 9.31 -18.96
N GLU A 226 -1.66 10.49 -19.26
CA GLU A 226 -1.39 11.54 -18.26
C GLU A 226 -2.65 11.94 -17.47
N GLY A 227 -3.80 12.09 -18.13
CA GLY A 227 -5.05 12.44 -17.48
C GLY A 227 -5.54 11.40 -16.46
N ALA A 228 -5.43 10.10 -16.77
CA ALA A 228 -5.80 9.03 -15.85
C ALA A 228 -4.86 8.97 -14.65
N VAL A 229 -3.55 9.18 -14.87
CA VAL A 229 -2.56 9.24 -13.79
C VAL A 229 -2.83 10.41 -12.86
N GLU A 230 -3.11 11.60 -13.42
CA GLU A 230 -3.50 12.78 -12.65
C GLU A 230 -4.78 12.53 -11.83
N GLU A 231 -5.80 11.92 -12.43
CA GLU A 231 -7.05 11.57 -11.75
C GLU A 231 -6.79 10.63 -10.55
N GLY A 232 -5.95 9.61 -10.71
CA GLY A 232 -5.60 8.66 -9.63
C GLY A 232 -4.90 9.35 -8.46
N ILE A 233 -3.90 10.19 -8.72
CA ILE A 233 -3.19 10.96 -7.70
C ILE A 233 -4.14 11.94 -7.01
N ALA A 234 -4.92 12.71 -7.79
CA ALA A 234 -5.86 13.69 -7.27
C ALA A 234 -7.00 13.04 -6.46
N GLY A 235 -7.48 11.87 -6.86
CA GLY A 235 -8.49 11.10 -6.15
C GLY A 235 -8.03 10.69 -4.75
N THR A 236 -6.82 10.15 -4.65
CA THR A 236 -6.20 9.83 -3.35
C THR A 236 -6.04 11.08 -2.49
N GLN A 237 -5.51 12.16 -3.06
CA GLN A 237 -5.33 13.43 -2.34
C GLN A 237 -6.66 14.01 -1.83
N ALA A 238 -7.71 13.94 -2.64
CA ALA A 238 -9.03 14.43 -2.26
C ALA A 238 -9.63 13.64 -1.09
N PHE A 239 -9.54 12.29 -1.12
CA PHE A 239 -9.99 11.45 -0.03
C PHE A 239 -9.29 11.80 1.29
N LEU A 240 -7.96 11.87 1.27
CA LEU A 240 -7.15 12.18 2.45
C LEU A 240 -7.48 13.57 3.01
N ALA A 241 -7.64 14.57 2.14
CA ALA A 241 -7.98 15.94 2.54
C ALA A 241 -9.39 16.01 3.16
N ASP A 242 -10.39 15.37 2.54
CA ASP A 242 -11.76 15.33 3.04
C ASP A 242 -11.82 14.64 4.42
N LEU A 243 -11.15 13.50 4.57
CA LEU A 243 -11.09 12.77 5.83
C LEU A 243 -10.41 13.58 6.94
N TYR A 244 -9.18 14.05 6.68
CA TYR A 244 -8.40 14.76 7.69
C TYR A 244 -9.09 16.06 8.12
N LYS A 245 -9.73 16.78 7.21
CA LYS A 245 -10.49 17.99 7.50
C LYS A 245 -11.62 17.74 8.52
N VAL A 246 -12.40 16.68 8.31
CA VAL A 246 -13.54 16.36 9.20
C VAL A 246 -13.06 15.89 10.55
N VAL A 247 -12.03 15.02 10.56
CA VAL A 247 -11.52 14.43 11.79
C VAL A 247 -10.75 15.44 12.63
N SER A 248 -9.89 16.26 12.02
CA SER A 248 -9.14 17.30 12.75
C SER A 248 -10.05 18.33 13.39
N ALA A 249 -11.07 18.82 12.66
CA ALA A 249 -12.07 19.73 13.20
C ALA A 249 -12.82 19.13 14.41
N SER A 250 -13.10 17.83 14.37
CA SER A 250 -13.72 17.12 15.49
C SER A 250 -12.78 17.02 16.69
N ALA A 251 -11.50 16.68 16.47
CA ALA A 251 -10.49 16.57 17.51
C ALA A 251 -10.22 17.93 18.20
N GLU A 252 -10.16 19.03 17.42
CA GLU A 252 -9.97 20.40 17.92
C GLU A 252 -11.10 20.87 18.82
N THR A 253 -12.34 20.45 18.55
CA THR A 253 -13.52 20.77 19.39
C THR A 253 -13.68 19.85 20.59
N GLY A 254 -12.74 18.92 20.82
CA GLY A 254 -12.78 17.97 21.94
C GLY A 254 -13.77 16.82 21.77
N ALA A 255 -14.29 16.58 20.56
CA ALA A 255 -15.15 15.46 20.27
C ALA A 255 -14.43 14.12 20.54
N SER A 256 -15.17 13.10 20.98
CA SER A 256 -14.62 11.74 21.13
C SER A 256 -14.25 11.12 19.79
N LEU A 257 -13.43 10.04 19.81
CA LEU A 257 -13.10 9.28 18.61
C LEU A 257 -14.38 8.78 17.90
N LYS A 258 -15.36 8.31 18.66
CA LYS A 258 -16.67 7.86 18.13
C LYS A 258 -17.40 8.98 17.38
N GLN A 259 -17.47 10.18 17.98
CA GLN A 259 -18.12 11.33 17.35
C GLN A 259 -17.38 11.78 16.09
N ALA A 260 -16.04 11.74 16.09
CA ALA A 260 -15.23 12.01 14.92
C ALA A 260 -15.48 10.96 13.80
N TYR A 261 -15.56 9.68 14.17
CA TYR A 261 -15.85 8.59 13.25
C TYR A 261 -17.23 8.73 12.60
N ASP A 262 -18.29 8.98 13.39
CA ASP A 262 -19.65 9.14 12.87
C ASP A 262 -19.77 10.31 11.90
N LYS A 263 -19.11 11.43 12.23
CA LYS A 263 -19.06 12.60 11.34
C LYS A 263 -18.28 12.30 10.05
N ALA A 264 -17.15 11.59 10.15
CA ALA A 264 -16.36 11.20 8.98
C ALA A 264 -17.15 10.26 8.08
N MET A 265 -17.81 9.22 8.64
CA MET A 265 -18.67 8.31 7.87
C MET A 265 -19.79 9.08 7.16
N ALA A 266 -20.54 9.95 7.86
CA ALA A 266 -21.61 10.73 7.25
C ALA A 266 -21.12 11.67 6.12
N ALA A 267 -19.92 12.22 6.24
CA ALA A 267 -19.36 13.15 5.26
C ALA A 267 -18.75 12.43 4.04
N LEU A 268 -18.09 11.28 4.23
CA LEU A 268 -17.32 10.62 3.18
C LEU A 268 -18.12 9.54 2.43
N GLN A 269 -19.05 8.86 3.10
CA GLN A 269 -19.82 7.77 2.52
C GLN A 269 -20.58 8.14 1.24
N PRO A 270 -21.18 9.34 1.08
CA PRO A 270 -21.88 9.71 -0.16
C PRO A 270 -20.96 9.76 -1.39
N ARG A 271 -19.66 10.06 -1.21
CA ARG A 271 -18.68 10.21 -2.29
C ARG A 271 -17.82 8.97 -2.47
N TYR A 272 -17.41 8.34 -1.38
CA TYR A 272 -16.39 7.29 -1.37
C TYR A 272 -16.90 5.92 -0.90
N GLY A 273 -18.15 5.83 -0.44
CA GLY A 273 -18.71 4.60 0.14
C GLY A 273 -18.76 3.41 -0.82
N ASN A 274 -18.68 3.67 -2.14
CA ASN A 274 -18.61 2.61 -3.17
C ASN A 274 -17.16 2.17 -3.48
N TRP A 275 -16.16 2.84 -2.91
CA TRP A 275 -14.78 2.42 -3.10
C TRP A 275 -14.53 1.10 -2.38
N VAL A 276 -13.79 0.23 -3.02
CA VAL A 276 -13.44 -1.08 -2.45
C VAL A 276 -12.79 -0.88 -1.07
N ILE A 277 -13.09 -1.75 -0.11
CA ILE A 277 -12.61 -1.75 1.28
C ILE A 277 -12.91 -0.48 2.10
N PHE A 278 -13.87 0.39 1.69
CA PHE A 278 -14.20 1.62 2.42
C PHE A 278 -14.55 1.34 3.89
N GLU A 279 -15.50 0.43 4.15
CA GLU A 279 -15.93 0.10 5.52
C GLU A 279 -14.79 -0.51 6.36
N HIS A 280 -13.85 -1.20 5.70
CA HIS A 280 -12.68 -1.76 6.37
C HIS A 280 -11.69 -0.69 6.81
N CYS A 281 -11.36 0.26 5.92
CA CYS A 281 -10.31 1.26 6.15
C CYS A 281 -10.76 2.34 7.15
N MET A 282 -11.99 2.80 7.06
CA MET A 282 -12.48 3.96 7.82
C MET A 282 -12.21 3.93 9.34
N PRO A 283 -12.37 2.82 10.07
CA PRO A 283 -12.04 2.79 11.50
C PRO A 283 -10.56 3.10 11.80
N PHE A 284 -9.66 2.55 10.99
CA PHE A 284 -8.21 2.73 11.12
C PHE A 284 -7.80 4.15 10.71
N ASP A 285 -8.32 4.60 9.58
CA ASP A 285 -8.03 5.90 8.98
C ASP A 285 -8.47 7.04 9.88
N VAL A 286 -9.71 6.98 10.41
CA VAL A 286 -10.21 7.98 11.36
C VAL A 286 -9.42 7.95 12.65
N SER A 287 -9.09 6.75 13.18
CA SER A 287 -8.30 6.64 14.41
C SER A 287 -6.92 7.28 14.25
N ARG A 288 -6.25 7.04 13.12
CA ARG A 288 -4.94 7.63 12.85
C ARG A 288 -5.03 9.14 12.62
N ALA A 289 -5.99 9.61 11.83
CA ALA A 289 -6.21 11.03 11.61
C ALA A 289 -6.49 11.78 12.91
N TYR A 290 -7.27 11.16 13.81
CA TYR A 290 -7.58 11.71 15.14
C TYR A 290 -6.34 11.78 16.04
N ASP A 291 -5.51 10.73 16.06
CA ASP A 291 -4.24 10.72 16.77
C ASP A 291 -3.31 11.83 16.28
N GLU A 292 -3.16 11.98 14.97
CA GLU A 292 -2.29 13.01 14.38
C GLU A 292 -2.82 14.43 14.63
N ALA A 293 -4.13 14.65 14.56
CA ALA A 293 -4.76 15.92 14.90
C ALA A 293 -4.51 16.31 16.36
N LYS A 294 -4.38 15.32 17.25
CA LYS A 294 -4.01 15.53 18.66
C LYS A 294 -2.50 15.63 18.91
N GLY A 295 -1.68 15.69 17.85
CA GLY A 295 -0.24 15.92 17.95
C GLY A 295 0.61 14.64 18.00
N LEU A 296 0.04 13.45 17.81
CA LEU A 296 0.78 12.21 17.75
C LEU A 296 1.36 12.01 16.33
N ASP A 297 2.59 12.47 16.09
CA ASP A 297 3.25 12.35 14.78
C ASP A 297 3.58 10.90 14.42
N HIS A 298 4.10 10.13 15.37
CA HIS A 298 4.45 8.73 15.14
C HIS A 298 3.22 7.81 15.29
N PRO A 299 2.81 7.07 14.24
CA PRO A 299 1.65 6.20 14.31
C PRO A 299 1.82 5.10 15.37
N ARG A 300 0.81 4.88 16.20
CA ARG A 300 0.79 3.77 17.14
C ARG A 300 0.71 2.44 16.38
N ILE A 301 1.44 1.44 16.88
CA ILE A 301 1.44 0.11 16.27
C ILE A 301 0.05 -0.53 16.36
N TRP A 302 -0.44 -1.07 15.25
CA TRP A 302 -1.64 -1.88 15.22
C TRP A 302 -1.35 -3.28 15.76
N THR A 303 -2.02 -3.63 16.86
CA THR A 303 -1.99 -4.96 17.49
C THR A 303 -3.40 -5.48 17.60
N ALA A 304 -3.58 -6.78 17.76
CA ALA A 304 -4.90 -7.37 17.98
C ALA A 304 -5.64 -6.73 19.18
N ASP A 305 -4.94 -6.37 20.24
CA ASP A 305 -5.52 -5.69 21.40
C ASP A 305 -5.97 -4.27 21.04
N ARG A 306 -5.16 -3.52 20.31
CA ARG A 306 -5.53 -2.18 19.84
C ARG A 306 -6.72 -2.21 18.87
N ASP A 307 -6.82 -3.21 18.02
CA ASP A 307 -7.97 -3.40 17.13
C ASP A 307 -9.25 -3.55 17.96
N ILE A 308 -9.22 -4.32 19.05
CA ILE A 308 -10.34 -4.49 20.00
C ILE A 308 -10.64 -3.18 20.73
N GLU A 309 -9.62 -2.47 21.23
CA GLU A 309 -9.79 -1.17 21.89
C GLU A 309 -10.44 -0.12 20.97
N MET A 310 -9.97 -0.05 19.72
CA MET A 310 -10.54 0.84 18.71
C MET A 310 -12.02 0.54 18.51
N TRP A 311 -12.38 -0.72 18.25
CA TRP A 311 -13.79 -1.10 18.08
C TRP A 311 -14.63 -0.78 19.30
N ALA A 312 -14.14 -1.08 20.50
CA ALA A 312 -14.84 -0.73 21.74
C ALA A 312 -15.05 0.79 21.90
N ALA A 313 -14.08 1.60 21.43
CA ALA A 313 -14.21 3.06 21.42
C ALA A 313 -15.23 3.56 20.37
N LEU A 314 -15.33 2.89 19.22
CA LEU A 314 -16.27 3.25 18.14
C LEU A 314 -17.72 2.76 18.40
N GLU A 315 -17.91 1.72 19.23
CA GLU A 315 -19.24 1.18 19.58
C GLU A 315 -19.88 1.86 20.81
N LYS A 316 -19.10 2.60 21.60
CA LYS A 316 -19.65 3.33 22.78
C LYS A 316 -20.70 4.32 22.32
N SER A 317 -21.94 4.16 22.84
CA SER A 317 -22.95 5.21 22.72
C SER A 317 -22.42 6.53 23.29
N ALA A 318 -22.62 7.61 22.57
CA ALA A 318 -22.18 8.96 22.98
C ALA A 318 -22.96 9.42 24.22
#